data_87a7a031a5f8e61a91e009035e4ae842
#
_entry.id   87a7a031a5f8e61a91e009035e4ae842
#
_cell.length_a   1.000
_cell.length_b   1.000
_cell.length_c   1.000
_cell.angle_alpha   90.00
_cell.angle_beta   90.00
_cell.angle_gamma   90.00
#
_symmetry.space_group_name_H-M   'P 1'
#
loop_
_entity.id
_entity.type
_entity.pdbx_description
1 polymer ?
#
loop_
_entity_poly.entity_id
_entity_poly.type
_entity_poly.pdbx_seq_one_letter_code
_entity_poly.pdbx_strand_id
1 'polypeptide(L)'
;MSPRVYLLDPSGRNYQDFKLLNQELTFEADVSQLPCGMNGALYLTAMSPTGGRSAGNPAGAAYGTGYCDAQCPKSAYINGIANTADLGACCSEMDIWEANVGLLKAPVVGCFSAVSVLFHCCTDK
;
A
#
# COMPACT_ATOMS: atom_id res chain seq x y z
N MET A 1 -9.29 -8.34 -8.56
CA MET A 1 -8.61 -8.39 -7.23
C MET A 1 -7.19 -7.88 -7.46
N SER A 2 -6.80 -6.80 -6.82
CA SER A 2 -5.45 -6.25 -6.99
C SER A 2 -4.52 -6.94 -5.99
N PRO A 3 -3.46 -7.62 -6.45
CA PRO A 3 -2.49 -8.23 -5.54
C PRO A 3 -1.74 -7.12 -4.80
N ARG A 4 -1.50 -7.33 -3.49
CA ARG A 4 -0.65 -6.49 -2.65
C ARG A 4 0.48 -7.29 -2.09
N VAL A 5 1.63 -6.66 -1.97
CA VAL A 5 2.83 -7.24 -1.35
C VAL A 5 3.24 -6.32 -0.20
N TYR A 6 3.60 -6.89 0.93
CA TYR A 6 4.04 -6.16 2.10
C TYR A 6 5.46 -6.55 2.47
N LEU A 7 6.25 -5.59 2.90
CA LEU A 7 7.57 -5.86 3.44
C LEU A 7 7.45 -6.30 4.91
N LEU A 8 8.10 -7.41 5.23
CA LEU A 8 8.23 -7.89 6.60
C LEU A 8 9.57 -7.47 7.18
N ASP A 9 9.60 -7.30 8.49
CA ASP A 9 10.84 -7.14 9.24
C ASP A 9 11.72 -8.41 9.16
N PRO A 10 12.99 -8.36 9.57
CA PRO A 10 13.87 -9.53 9.51
C PRO A 10 13.40 -10.74 10.33
N SER A 11 12.48 -10.56 11.26
CA SER A 11 11.88 -11.67 12.00
C SER A 11 10.84 -12.45 11.19
N GLY A 12 10.34 -11.87 10.08
CA GLY A 12 9.26 -12.41 9.27
C GLY A 12 7.91 -12.43 9.97
N ARG A 13 7.75 -11.74 11.10
CA ARG A 13 6.56 -11.78 11.94
C ARG A 13 5.79 -10.49 12.01
N ASN A 14 6.44 -9.38 11.71
CA ASN A 14 5.82 -8.05 11.68
C ASN A 14 6.05 -7.39 10.33
N TYR A 15 5.26 -6.39 10.01
CA TYR A 15 5.55 -5.51 8.89
C TYR A 15 6.79 -4.67 9.18
N GLN A 16 7.53 -4.35 8.12
CA GLN A 16 8.65 -3.42 8.21
C GLN A 16 8.12 -2.02 8.51
N ASP A 17 8.52 -1.46 9.65
CA ASP A 17 8.27 -0.08 10.00
C ASP A 17 9.35 0.83 9.43
N PHE A 18 8.95 1.89 8.74
CA PHE A 18 9.86 2.86 8.12
C PHE A 18 9.83 4.18 8.89
N LYS A 19 10.97 4.54 9.47
CA LYS A 19 11.18 5.83 10.14
C LYS A 19 11.78 6.81 9.14
N LEU A 20 10.96 7.40 8.29
CA LEU A 20 11.42 8.17 7.13
C LEU A 20 11.96 9.57 7.45
N LEU A 21 11.77 10.06 8.66
CA LEU A 21 12.26 11.40 9.03
C LEU A 21 13.80 11.44 8.92
N ASN A 22 14.32 12.35 8.11
CA ASN A 22 15.75 12.49 7.79
C ASN A 22 16.36 11.23 7.15
N GLN A 23 15.56 10.45 6.43
CA GLN A 23 16.00 9.28 5.67
C GLN A 23 15.71 9.47 4.18
N GLU A 24 16.40 8.72 3.35
CA GLU A 24 16.15 8.61 1.92
C GLU A 24 15.58 7.25 1.60
N LEU A 25 14.54 7.20 0.77
CA LEU A 25 13.97 5.98 0.21
C LEU A 25 14.21 6.00 -1.29
N THR A 26 15.00 5.05 -1.79
CA THR A 26 15.27 4.89 -3.22
C THR A 26 14.74 3.52 -3.67
N PHE A 27 14.10 3.48 -4.82
CA PHE A 27 13.58 2.24 -5.41
C PHE A 27 13.59 2.32 -6.93
N GLU A 28 13.57 1.16 -7.56
CA GLU A 28 13.33 1.00 -9.00
C GLU A 28 12.01 0.25 -9.20
N ALA A 29 11.25 0.65 -10.24
CA ALA A 29 10.01 0.00 -10.60
C ALA A 29 9.92 -0.17 -12.12
N ASP A 30 9.65 -1.38 -12.57
CA ASP A 30 9.36 -1.69 -13.97
C ASP A 30 7.86 -1.85 -14.17
N VAL A 31 7.25 -0.91 -14.88
CA VAL A 31 5.82 -0.92 -15.23
C VAL A 31 5.58 -1.14 -16.71
N SER A 32 6.60 -1.56 -17.45
CA SER A 32 6.52 -1.76 -18.90
C SER A 32 5.44 -2.74 -19.33
N GLN A 33 5.03 -3.63 -18.43
CA GLN A 33 3.99 -4.63 -18.64
C GLN A 33 2.64 -4.26 -17.99
N LEU A 34 2.51 -3.07 -17.40
CA LEU A 34 1.26 -2.59 -16.82
C LEU A 34 0.49 -1.75 -17.84
N PRO A 35 -0.54 -2.29 -18.50
CA PRO A 35 -1.30 -1.55 -19.50
C PRO A 35 -2.06 -0.38 -18.88
N CYS A 36 -2.53 0.53 -19.75
CA CYS A 36 -3.43 1.60 -19.34
C CYS A 36 -4.64 1.05 -18.58
N GLY A 37 -5.02 1.73 -17.48
CA GLY A 37 -6.09 1.30 -16.58
C GLY A 37 -5.65 0.36 -15.46
N MET A 38 -4.41 -0.14 -15.48
CA MET A 38 -3.80 -0.80 -14.32
C MET A 38 -2.92 0.19 -13.55
N ASN A 39 -2.83 0.03 -12.25
CA ASN A 39 -2.00 0.87 -11.39
C ASN A 39 -0.95 0.04 -10.66
N GLY A 40 0.33 0.34 -10.91
CA GLY A 40 1.42 -0.11 -10.06
C GLY A 40 1.70 0.97 -9.03
N ALA A 41 1.70 0.63 -7.75
CA ALA A 41 1.83 1.60 -6.69
C ALA A 41 2.86 1.19 -5.64
N LEU A 42 3.63 2.16 -5.17
CA LEU A 42 4.41 2.08 -3.94
C LEU A 42 3.88 3.15 -2.99
N TYR A 43 3.37 2.73 -1.86
CA TYR A 43 2.75 3.62 -0.89
C TYR A 43 2.95 3.11 0.53
N LEU A 44 2.79 4.01 1.49
CA LEU A 44 2.91 3.73 2.91
C LEU A 44 1.56 3.91 3.58
N THR A 45 1.21 3.01 4.47
CA THR A 45 -0.01 3.10 5.28
C THR A 45 0.31 2.94 6.76
N ALA A 46 -0.49 3.58 7.62
CA ALA A 46 -0.33 3.50 9.07
C ALA A 46 -0.94 2.20 9.64
N MET A 47 -0.55 1.07 9.06
CA MET A 47 -0.96 -0.26 9.50
C MET A 47 -0.34 -0.62 10.84
N SER A 48 -1.02 -1.48 11.61
CA SER A 48 -0.41 -2.10 12.79
C SER A 48 0.80 -2.94 12.38
N PRO A 49 1.99 -2.75 12.97
CA PRO A 49 3.16 -3.56 12.65
C PRO A 49 2.94 -5.05 12.83
N THR A 50 2.08 -5.45 13.75
CA THR A 50 1.75 -6.86 14.00
C THR A 50 0.68 -7.42 13.05
N GLY A 51 0.09 -6.59 12.16
CA GLY A 51 -1.02 -7.01 11.31
C GLY A 51 -2.29 -7.37 12.10
N GLY A 52 -2.48 -6.77 13.29
CA GLY A 52 -3.62 -7.07 14.18
C GLY A 52 -3.51 -8.44 14.85
N ARG A 53 -2.29 -8.94 15.12
CA ARG A 53 -2.09 -10.24 15.78
C ARG A 53 -2.83 -10.32 17.10
N SER A 54 -3.58 -11.40 17.28
CA SER A 54 -4.42 -11.66 18.45
C SER A 54 -4.70 -13.16 18.57
N ALA A 55 -5.45 -13.57 19.58
CA ALA A 55 -5.89 -14.97 19.72
C ALA A 55 -6.72 -15.44 18.51
N GLY A 56 -7.53 -14.56 17.90
CA GLY A 56 -8.30 -14.83 16.69
C GLY A 56 -7.51 -14.65 15.39
N ASN A 57 -6.30 -14.08 15.46
CA ASN A 57 -5.42 -13.83 14.32
C ASN A 57 -3.95 -14.08 14.70
N PRO A 58 -3.56 -15.33 14.99
CA PRO A 58 -2.24 -15.62 15.57
C PRO A 58 -1.08 -15.35 14.60
N ALA A 59 -1.30 -15.40 13.30
CA ALA A 59 -0.28 -15.13 12.29
C ALA A 59 -0.07 -13.62 12.05
N GLY A 60 -1.12 -12.82 12.10
CA GLY A 60 -1.05 -11.37 11.91
C GLY A 60 -0.36 -10.97 10.62
N ALA A 61 0.70 -10.15 10.71
CA ALA A 61 1.46 -9.65 9.56
C ALA A 61 2.07 -10.78 8.71
N ALA A 62 2.49 -11.89 9.30
CA ALA A 62 3.02 -13.03 8.55
C ALA A 62 2.00 -13.67 7.59
N TYR A 63 0.71 -13.43 7.81
CA TYR A 63 -0.37 -13.84 6.91
C TYR A 63 -0.91 -12.70 6.03
N GLY A 64 -0.39 -11.48 6.18
CA GLY A 64 -0.81 -10.32 5.39
C GLY A 64 -2.12 -9.68 5.87
N THR A 65 -2.49 -9.82 7.13
CA THR A 65 -3.69 -9.21 7.71
C THR A 65 -3.45 -7.79 8.21
N GLY A 66 -4.52 -7.07 8.50
CA GLY A 66 -4.46 -5.74 9.11
C GLY A 66 -4.28 -4.60 8.10
N TYR A 67 -4.53 -4.85 6.81
CA TYR A 67 -4.50 -3.78 5.83
C TYR A 67 -5.55 -2.72 6.10
N CYS A 68 -5.14 -1.48 5.99
CA CYS A 68 -5.99 -0.29 5.98
C CYS A 68 -5.40 0.75 5.02
N ASP A 69 -6.23 1.67 4.58
CA ASP A 69 -5.81 2.81 3.76
C ASP A 69 -6.78 4.00 3.92
N ALA A 70 -6.52 5.09 3.20
CA ALA A 70 -7.34 6.30 3.27
C ALA A 70 -8.73 6.12 2.62
N GLN A 71 -8.91 5.11 1.75
CA GLN A 71 -10.20 4.80 1.13
C GLN A 71 -11.08 3.93 2.03
N CYS A 72 -10.57 3.50 3.20
CA CYS A 72 -11.34 2.70 4.15
C CYS A 72 -11.92 1.41 3.54
N PRO A 73 -11.10 0.51 3.00
CA PRO A 73 -11.59 -0.66 2.31
C PRO A 73 -12.42 -1.55 3.24
N LYS A 74 -13.52 -2.05 2.72
CA LYS A 74 -14.37 -3.01 3.41
C LYS A 74 -13.93 -4.42 3.04
N SER A 75 -13.78 -5.26 4.04
CA SER A 75 -13.48 -6.67 3.86
C SER A 75 -14.30 -7.52 4.81
N ALA A 76 -14.47 -8.80 4.50
CA ALA A 76 -15.21 -9.74 5.34
C ALA A 76 -14.56 -9.92 6.74
N TYR A 77 -13.27 -9.64 6.84
CA TYR A 77 -12.52 -9.71 8.10
C TYR A 77 -11.64 -8.46 8.24
N ILE A 78 -11.64 -7.86 9.42
CA ILE A 78 -10.72 -6.80 9.82
C ILE A 78 -9.89 -7.32 11.00
N ASN A 79 -8.57 -7.33 10.86
CA ASN A 79 -7.64 -7.85 11.86
C ASN A 79 -7.96 -9.30 12.32
N GLY A 80 -8.45 -10.13 11.40
CA GLY A 80 -8.84 -11.51 11.69
C GLY A 80 -10.19 -11.69 12.38
N ILE A 81 -10.92 -10.60 12.61
CA ILE A 81 -12.27 -10.61 13.22
C ILE A 81 -13.31 -10.42 12.11
N ALA A 82 -14.38 -11.21 12.14
CA ALA A 82 -15.47 -11.09 11.17
C ALA A 82 -16.09 -9.69 11.22
N ASN A 83 -16.15 -9.03 10.08
CA ASN A 83 -16.69 -7.67 9.93
C ASN A 83 -18.20 -7.70 9.72
N THR A 84 -18.94 -8.02 10.74
CA THR A 84 -20.42 -8.10 10.69
C THR A 84 -21.12 -6.74 10.68
N ALA A 85 -20.39 -5.67 11.04
CA ALA A 85 -20.90 -4.31 11.07
C ALA A 85 -20.59 -3.51 9.79
N ASP A 86 -20.05 -4.16 8.76
CA ASP A 86 -19.68 -3.54 7.48
C ASP A 86 -18.76 -2.31 7.63
N LEU A 87 -17.82 -2.38 8.56
CA LEU A 87 -16.88 -1.31 8.85
C LEU A 87 -15.82 -1.19 7.76
N GLY A 88 -15.36 0.04 7.49
CA GLY A 88 -14.17 0.29 6.68
C GLY A 88 -12.89 0.25 7.51
N ALA A 89 -11.83 -0.30 6.96
CA ALA A 89 -10.50 -0.31 7.58
C ALA A 89 -9.73 0.95 7.17
N CYS A 90 -9.91 2.03 7.93
CA CYS A 90 -9.34 3.34 7.63
C CYS A 90 -8.00 3.55 8.35
N CYS A 91 -7.00 4.08 7.66
CA CYS A 91 -5.80 4.67 8.27
C CYS A 91 -5.15 5.68 7.33
N SER A 92 -4.16 6.42 7.85
CA SER A 92 -3.40 7.36 7.02
C SER A 92 -2.62 6.62 5.94
N GLU A 93 -2.54 7.23 4.76
CA GLU A 93 -1.86 6.71 3.58
C GLU A 93 -0.99 7.82 2.98
N MET A 94 0.14 7.42 2.41
CA MET A 94 1.00 8.30 1.64
C MET A 94 1.47 7.58 0.39
N ASP A 95 0.97 8.00 -0.77
CA ASP A 95 1.36 7.48 -2.06
C ASP A 95 2.69 8.10 -2.48
N ILE A 96 3.73 7.26 -2.57
CA ILE A 96 5.05 7.69 -3.01
C ILE A 96 5.11 7.67 -4.53
N TRP A 97 4.50 6.68 -5.15
CA TRP A 97 4.53 6.47 -6.58
C TRP A 97 3.35 5.62 -7.05
N GLU A 98 2.72 6.05 -8.13
CA GLU A 98 1.66 5.34 -8.84
C GLU A 98 1.85 5.51 -10.34
N ALA A 99 1.86 4.41 -11.09
CA ALA A 99 2.12 4.46 -12.52
C ALA A 99 1.60 3.24 -13.31
N ASN A 100 1.54 3.41 -14.62
CA ASN A 100 1.41 2.36 -15.62
C ASN A 100 2.21 2.74 -16.88
N VAL A 101 2.19 1.90 -17.91
CA VAL A 101 2.95 2.15 -19.15
C VAL A 101 2.62 3.48 -19.82
N GLY A 102 1.40 3.99 -19.67
CA GLY A 102 0.98 5.29 -20.23
C GLY A 102 1.46 6.52 -19.46
N LEU A 103 1.90 6.33 -18.22
CA LEU A 103 2.31 7.39 -17.29
C LEU A 103 3.83 7.44 -17.05
N LEU A 104 4.63 6.76 -17.84
CA LEU A 104 6.09 6.78 -17.77
C LEU A 104 6.67 8.15 -18.18
N LYS A 105 6.41 9.17 -17.39
CA LYS A 105 7.11 10.45 -17.51
C LYS A 105 7.37 11.06 -16.15
N ALA A 106 8.31 10.54 -15.41
CA ALA A 106 9.31 11.21 -14.59
C ALA A 106 9.81 10.31 -13.45
N PRO A 107 11.11 10.23 -13.20
CA PRO A 107 11.59 9.79 -11.92
C PRO A 107 11.17 10.85 -10.90
N VAL A 108 10.35 10.50 -9.93
CA VAL A 108 10.07 11.41 -8.81
C VAL A 108 11.22 11.28 -7.83
N VAL A 109 12.23 12.13 -7.99
CA VAL A 109 13.16 12.43 -6.91
C VAL A 109 12.48 13.51 -6.08
N GLY A 110 11.77 13.15 -5.03
CA GLY A 110 11.03 14.08 -4.21
C GLY A 110 11.50 14.08 -2.78
N CYS A 111 12.02 15.22 -2.30
CA CYS A 111 11.87 15.59 -0.90
C CYS A 111 10.38 15.62 -0.57
N PHE A 112 10.00 14.99 0.54
CA PHE A 112 8.62 14.83 1.00
C PHE A 112 7.82 16.13 0.99
N SER A 113 7.05 16.33 -0.05
CA SER A 113 5.88 17.21 -0.13
C SER A 113 4.83 16.41 -0.86
N ALA A 114 3.61 16.40 -0.35
CA ALA A 114 2.49 15.66 -0.92
C ALA A 114 2.41 15.88 -2.45
N VAL A 115 2.65 14.83 -3.22
CA VAL A 115 2.52 14.88 -4.67
C VAL A 115 1.19 14.26 -5.03
N SER A 116 0.22 15.11 -5.35
CA SER A 116 -0.98 14.70 -6.06
C SER A 116 -0.63 14.50 -7.53
N VAL A 117 -0.56 13.27 -8.00
CA VAL A 117 -0.42 12.97 -9.41
C VAL A 117 -1.82 12.92 -10.03
N LEU A 118 -2.13 13.88 -10.87
CA LEU A 118 -3.36 13.91 -11.66
C LEU A 118 -3.28 12.82 -12.74
N PHE A 119 -4.20 11.85 -12.68
CA PHE A 119 -4.33 10.83 -13.69
C PHE A 119 -4.89 11.40 -14.99
N HIS A 120 -4.15 11.26 -16.08
CA HIS A 120 -4.71 11.37 -17.42
C HIS A 120 -5.00 9.96 -17.91
N CYS A 121 -6.26 9.64 -18.03
CA CYS A 121 -6.69 8.39 -18.66
C CYS A 121 -6.19 8.37 -20.12
N CYS A 122 -5.55 7.28 -20.54
CA CYS A 122 -5.24 7.08 -21.95
C CYS A 122 -6.57 7.14 -22.72
N THR A 123 -6.74 8.15 -23.55
CA THR A 123 -7.82 8.13 -24.53
C THR A 123 -7.38 7.21 -25.66
N ASP A 124 -8.10 6.11 -25.84
CA ASP A 124 -7.96 5.26 -27.01
C ASP A 124 -8.12 6.11 -28.27
N LYS A 125 -7.11 6.01 -29.15
CA LYS A 125 -7.25 6.37 -30.56
C LYS A 125 -7.30 5.12 -31.37
#